data_fe1f2ce4e9b7a7cb4257e93b8a16c4eb
#
_entry.id   fe1f2ce4e9b7a7cb4257e93b8a16c4eb
#
_cell.length_a   1.000
_cell.length_b   1.000
_cell.length_c   1.000
_cell.angle_alpha   90.00
_cell.angle_beta   90.00
_cell.angle_gamma   90.00
#
_symmetry.space_group_name_H-M   'P 1'
#
loop_
_entity.id
_entity.type
_entity.pdbx_description
1 polymer ?
#
loop_
_entity_poly.entity_id
_entity_poly.type
_entity_poly.pdbx_seq_one_letter_code
_entity_poly.pdbx_strand_id
1 'polypeptide(L)'
;MSDKFRRLIIEYKNAILESLVVMQRSGIRMPASSYDWVYMEIPMGGELEGGGCYRKHGVGCDVHLPEKSVDFDFGENGEIDGFDAWRLAEFAGMNLRKYGFNTAEELDKYVDFLTSEGVLTRSLRGQWFVNGEESVYAIDVDGRKLGDNLPLKIKDPILALHAHQFQAADLMRKNYKKILDKLERHDHLSLNKKIDAGIYLSTWLGFLRVTCEGFSTLGIRRLLQEERPEGFKEVVEQHDVVMKLEKQHRDALREFRNNTFHPQRNFRVRRDFFDSERDRIPWAHELHKEVAKFFSSYRIECEVHYCVQGRLSELDTRQNRVRRRKQPMS
;
A
#
# COMPACT_ATOMS: atom_id res chain seq x y z
N MET A 1 -10.34 0.65 -35.25
CA MET A 1 -11.29 1.26 -34.28
C MET A 1 -11.65 2.64 -34.74
N SER A 2 -12.93 3.02 -34.77
CA SER A 2 -13.37 4.38 -35.16
C SER A 2 -13.09 5.41 -34.06
N ASP A 3 -12.83 6.68 -34.45
CA ASP A 3 -12.56 7.76 -33.47
C ASP A 3 -13.75 7.99 -32.52
N LYS A 4 -14.98 7.83 -33.02
CA LYS A 4 -16.19 7.98 -32.22
C LYS A 4 -16.32 6.91 -31.13
N PHE A 5 -16.00 5.65 -31.44
CA PHE A 5 -16.02 4.57 -30.47
C PHE A 5 -14.86 4.71 -29.46
N ARG A 6 -13.67 5.06 -29.95
CA ARG A 6 -12.53 5.38 -29.05
C ARG A 6 -12.88 6.48 -28.06
N ARG A 7 -13.57 7.51 -28.53
CA ARG A 7 -14.06 8.59 -27.67
C ARG A 7 -15.03 8.07 -26.59
N LEU A 8 -15.94 7.18 -26.93
CA LEU A 8 -16.87 6.57 -25.94
C LEU A 8 -16.09 5.84 -24.84
N ILE A 9 -15.10 5.01 -25.22
CA ILE A 9 -14.25 4.30 -24.25
C ILE A 9 -13.51 5.29 -23.34
N ILE A 10 -12.94 6.38 -23.91
CA ILE A 10 -12.21 7.38 -23.12
C ILE A 10 -13.12 8.12 -22.16
N GLU A 11 -14.32 8.53 -22.61
CA GLU A 11 -15.29 9.22 -21.75
C GLU A 11 -15.79 8.31 -20.62
N TYR A 12 -15.99 7.01 -20.89
CA TYR A 12 -16.34 6.01 -19.89
C TYR A 12 -15.21 5.78 -18.86
N LYS A 13 -13.98 5.57 -19.32
CA LYS A 13 -12.80 5.45 -18.45
C LYS A 13 -12.63 6.68 -17.55
N ASN A 14 -12.80 7.89 -18.10
CA ASN A 14 -12.69 9.11 -17.32
C ASN A 14 -13.79 9.23 -16.26
N ALA A 15 -15.01 8.78 -16.56
CA ALA A 15 -16.09 8.74 -15.58
C ALA A 15 -15.79 7.78 -14.43
N ILE A 16 -15.19 6.62 -14.71
CA ILE A 16 -14.71 5.70 -13.69
C ILE A 16 -13.62 6.35 -12.82
N LEU A 17 -12.60 6.94 -13.44
CA LEU A 17 -11.50 7.60 -12.73
C LEU A 17 -12.01 8.68 -11.77
N GLU A 18 -12.90 9.57 -12.23
CA GLU A 18 -13.50 10.61 -11.39
C GLU A 18 -14.31 10.00 -10.24
N SER A 19 -15.08 8.93 -10.52
CA SER A 19 -15.84 8.22 -9.49
C SER A 19 -14.93 7.63 -8.43
N LEU A 20 -13.82 6.99 -8.82
CA LEU A 20 -12.84 6.43 -7.88
C LEU A 20 -12.17 7.50 -7.02
N VAL A 21 -11.86 8.67 -7.59
CA VAL A 21 -11.33 9.81 -6.82
C VAL A 21 -12.31 10.25 -5.74
N VAL A 22 -13.61 10.39 -6.08
CA VAL A 22 -14.64 10.79 -5.11
C VAL A 22 -14.85 9.69 -4.06
N MET A 23 -14.87 8.44 -4.46
CA MET A 23 -14.94 7.29 -3.55
C MET A 23 -13.78 7.29 -2.55
N GLN A 24 -12.54 7.49 -3.02
CA GLN A 24 -11.36 7.57 -2.14
C GLN A 24 -11.49 8.71 -1.12
N ARG A 25 -11.92 9.89 -1.55
CA ARG A 25 -12.17 11.03 -0.66
C ARG A 25 -13.26 10.75 0.34
N SER A 26 -14.27 9.98 -0.04
CA SER A 26 -15.33 9.52 0.86
C SER A 26 -14.90 8.40 1.82
N GLY A 27 -13.64 7.95 1.75
CA GLY A 27 -13.07 6.95 2.65
C GLY A 27 -13.22 5.51 2.19
N ILE A 28 -13.53 5.29 0.91
CA ILE A 28 -13.62 3.97 0.31
C ILE A 28 -12.24 3.61 -0.25
N ARG A 29 -11.64 2.56 0.27
CA ARG A 29 -10.35 2.07 -0.19
C ARG A 29 -10.48 1.39 -1.55
N MET A 30 -9.54 1.63 -2.44
CA MET A 30 -9.49 0.95 -3.73
C MET A 30 -8.95 -0.48 -3.59
N PRO A 31 -9.51 -1.44 -4.33
CA PRO A 31 -9.08 -2.82 -4.30
C PRO A 31 -7.81 -3.04 -5.14
N ALA A 32 -7.00 -4.02 -4.73
CA ALA A 32 -5.87 -4.50 -5.52
C ALA A 32 -6.29 -5.58 -6.54
N SER A 33 -7.52 -6.09 -6.45
CA SER A 33 -8.10 -7.09 -7.35
C SER A 33 -9.62 -7.10 -7.22
N SER A 34 -10.32 -7.68 -8.19
CA SER A 34 -11.76 -7.92 -8.06
C SER A 34 -12.11 -8.83 -6.88
N TYR A 35 -11.23 -9.78 -6.54
CA TYR A 35 -11.39 -10.61 -5.34
C TYR A 35 -11.29 -9.77 -4.07
N ASP A 36 -10.29 -8.89 -3.96
CA ASP A 36 -10.16 -7.95 -2.83
C ASP A 36 -11.43 -7.09 -2.69
N TRP A 37 -11.99 -6.58 -3.81
CA TRP A 37 -13.23 -5.82 -3.79
C TRP A 37 -14.40 -6.61 -3.18
N VAL A 38 -14.63 -7.85 -3.62
CA VAL A 38 -15.73 -8.68 -3.13
C VAL A 38 -15.67 -8.86 -1.61
N TYR A 39 -14.49 -9.16 -1.07
CA TYR A 39 -14.29 -9.46 0.35
C TYR A 39 -13.91 -8.25 1.21
N MET A 40 -13.71 -7.07 0.59
CA MET A 40 -13.43 -5.85 1.33
C MET A 40 -14.61 -5.46 2.22
N GLU A 41 -14.34 -5.22 3.50
CA GLU A 41 -15.32 -4.80 4.49
C GLU A 41 -15.70 -3.32 4.31
N ILE A 42 -16.46 -3.00 3.28
CA ILE A 42 -17.08 -1.69 3.04
C ILE A 42 -18.61 -1.85 2.98
N PRO A 43 -19.39 -0.80 3.26
CA PRO A 43 -20.82 -0.83 3.09
C PRO A 43 -21.22 -1.17 1.64
N MET A 44 -22.35 -1.83 1.47
CA MET A 44 -22.89 -2.16 0.13
C MET A 44 -23.32 -0.93 -0.67
N GLY A 45 -23.47 0.22 -0.01
CA GLY A 45 -23.76 1.50 -0.62
C GLY A 45 -23.63 2.62 0.40
N GLY A 46 -23.55 3.85 -0.09
CA GLY A 46 -23.43 5.02 0.77
C GLY A 46 -23.35 6.32 -0.03
N GLU A 47 -23.44 7.42 0.71
CA GLU A 47 -23.24 8.75 0.16
C GLU A 47 -21.76 9.04 -0.07
N LEU A 48 -21.49 9.83 -1.10
CA LEU A 48 -20.16 10.29 -1.49
C LEU A 48 -20.00 11.79 -1.25
N GLU A 49 -18.76 12.24 -1.09
CA GLU A 49 -18.42 13.66 -1.02
C GLU A 49 -18.95 14.39 -2.26
N GLY A 50 -19.63 15.53 -2.08
CA GLY A 50 -20.20 16.32 -3.16
C GLY A 50 -21.60 15.91 -3.61
N GLY A 51 -22.30 15.02 -2.89
CA GLY A 51 -23.72 14.74 -3.11
C GLY A 51 -24.01 13.57 -4.06
N GLY A 52 -23.01 12.72 -4.33
CA GLY A 52 -23.20 11.47 -5.05
C GLY A 52 -23.48 10.28 -4.12
N CYS A 53 -23.73 9.12 -4.72
CA CYS A 53 -23.81 7.85 -3.98
C CYS A 53 -23.18 6.71 -4.78
N TYR A 54 -22.87 5.60 -4.09
CA TYR A 54 -22.38 4.40 -4.71
C TYR A 54 -23.16 3.16 -4.24
N ARG A 55 -23.19 2.16 -5.06
CA ARG A 55 -23.71 0.83 -4.76
C ARG A 55 -22.73 -0.24 -5.22
N LYS A 56 -22.17 -0.98 -4.26
CA LYS A 56 -21.31 -2.14 -4.51
C LYS A 56 -22.16 -3.30 -5.05
N HIS A 57 -21.70 -3.93 -6.12
CA HIS A 57 -22.28 -5.15 -6.65
C HIS A 57 -21.17 -6.11 -7.11
N GLY A 58 -21.38 -7.41 -7.01
CA GLY A 58 -20.45 -8.44 -7.52
C GLY A 58 -18.98 -8.01 -7.41
N VAL A 59 -18.32 -7.90 -8.55
CA VAL A 59 -16.92 -7.46 -8.69
C VAL A 59 -16.80 -5.98 -9.03
N GLY A 60 -17.90 -5.22 -9.02
CA GLY A 60 -17.94 -3.84 -9.48
C GLY A 60 -18.72 -2.90 -8.59
N CYS A 61 -18.99 -1.74 -9.15
CA CYS A 61 -19.64 -0.64 -8.45
C CYS A 61 -20.45 0.22 -9.43
N ASP A 62 -21.67 0.57 -9.03
CA ASP A 62 -22.50 1.57 -9.67
C ASP A 62 -22.36 2.88 -8.90
N VAL A 63 -21.91 3.94 -9.56
CA VAL A 63 -21.63 5.24 -8.95
C VAL A 63 -22.45 6.31 -9.62
N HIS A 64 -23.23 7.03 -8.82
CA HIS A 64 -24.05 8.16 -9.26
C HIS A 64 -23.45 9.46 -8.70
N LEU A 65 -22.86 10.27 -9.57
CA LEU A 65 -22.43 11.61 -9.27
C LEU A 65 -23.48 12.63 -9.78
N PRO A 66 -23.50 13.89 -9.29
CA PRO A 66 -24.51 14.89 -9.70
C PRO A 66 -24.65 15.07 -11.21
N GLU A 67 -23.56 14.95 -11.95
CA GLU A 67 -23.53 15.23 -13.40
C GLU A 67 -23.48 13.96 -14.26
N LYS A 68 -23.19 12.80 -13.67
CA LYS A 68 -23.01 11.54 -14.40
C LYS A 68 -23.15 10.30 -13.52
N SER A 69 -23.48 9.19 -14.16
CA SER A 69 -23.48 7.88 -13.53
C SER A 69 -22.60 6.92 -14.32
N VAL A 70 -21.95 6.02 -13.65
CA VAL A 70 -21.14 4.97 -14.28
C VAL A 70 -21.22 3.68 -13.48
N ASP A 71 -21.51 2.59 -14.18
CA ASP A 71 -21.40 1.21 -13.69
C ASP A 71 -20.16 0.56 -14.29
N PHE A 72 -19.33 -0.06 -13.47
CA PHE A 72 -18.09 -0.70 -13.89
C PHE A 72 -17.71 -1.88 -12.99
N ASP A 73 -16.92 -2.81 -13.54
CA ASP A 73 -16.30 -3.89 -12.80
C ASP A 73 -14.80 -3.66 -12.65
N PHE A 74 -14.26 -4.05 -11.51
CA PHE A 74 -12.81 -4.20 -11.36
C PHE A 74 -12.34 -5.48 -12.06
N GLY A 75 -11.28 -5.38 -12.83
CA GLY A 75 -10.62 -6.51 -13.45
C GLY A 75 -9.96 -7.46 -12.43
N GLU A 76 -9.39 -8.54 -12.91
CA GLU A 76 -8.82 -9.60 -12.06
C GLU A 76 -7.75 -9.05 -11.12
N ASN A 77 -6.89 -8.14 -11.62
CA ASN A 77 -5.83 -7.48 -10.84
C ASN A 77 -6.20 -6.03 -10.45
N GLY A 78 -7.49 -5.69 -10.42
CA GLY A 78 -7.97 -4.35 -10.09
C GLY A 78 -7.90 -3.36 -11.25
N GLU A 79 -7.84 -3.84 -12.50
CA GLU A 79 -7.91 -3.00 -13.69
C GLU A 79 -9.26 -2.28 -13.75
N ILE A 80 -9.26 -1.03 -14.25
CA ILE A 80 -10.45 -0.17 -14.37
C ILE A 80 -10.68 0.34 -15.80
N ASP A 81 -9.86 -0.08 -16.71
CA ASP A 81 -9.93 0.26 -18.13
C ASP A 81 -10.64 -0.81 -18.98
N GLY A 82 -11.07 -1.90 -18.33
CA GLY A 82 -11.93 -2.89 -18.93
C GLY A 82 -13.37 -2.38 -19.08
N PHE A 83 -14.04 -2.83 -20.12
CA PHE A 83 -15.44 -2.50 -20.38
C PHE A 83 -16.20 -3.70 -20.92
N ASP A 84 -17.52 -3.64 -20.89
CA ASP A 84 -18.41 -4.48 -21.66
C ASP A 84 -19.37 -3.63 -22.50
N ALA A 85 -19.89 -4.22 -23.58
CA ALA A 85 -20.72 -3.49 -24.54
C ALA A 85 -22.03 -2.97 -23.91
N TRP A 86 -22.58 -3.74 -22.95
CA TRP A 86 -23.80 -3.34 -22.26
C TRP A 86 -23.57 -2.08 -21.41
N ARG A 87 -22.53 -2.06 -20.58
CA ARG A 87 -22.20 -0.88 -19.75
C ARG A 87 -21.83 0.34 -20.59
N LEU A 88 -21.13 0.16 -21.71
CA LEU A 88 -20.89 1.25 -22.63
C LEU A 88 -22.18 1.82 -23.23
N ALA A 89 -23.14 0.95 -23.58
CA ALA A 89 -24.43 1.39 -24.09
C ALA A 89 -25.24 2.13 -23.02
N GLU A 90 -25.29 1.62 -21.80
CA GLU A 90 -25.92 2.27 -20.64
C GLU A 90 -25.31 3.64 -20.36
N PHE A 91 -23.97 3.72 -20.32
CA PHE A 91 -23.24 4.97 -20.12
C PHE A 91 -23.52 6.00 -21.21
N ALA A 92 -23.56 5.58 -22.47
CA ALA A 92 -23.92 6.43 -23.58
C ALA A 92 -25.39 6.88 -23.55
N GLY A 93 -26.29 6.01 -23.08
CA GLY A 93 -27.72 6.26 -22.97
C GLY A 93 -28.34 6.80 -24.27
N MET A 94 -29.13 7.86 -24.19
CA MET A 94 -29.73 8.51 -25.35
C MET A 94 -28.72 9.13 -26.32
N ASN A 95 -27.46 9.29 -25.91
CA ASN A 95 -26.41 9.86 -26.74
C ASN A 95 -25.64 8.81 -27.57
N LEU A 96 -26.07 7.56 -27.63
CA LEU A 96 -25.37 6.49 -28.34
C LEU A 96 -25.09 6.85 -29.82
N ARG A 97 -26.00 7.60 -30.45
CA ARG A 97 -25.83 8.09 -31.83
C ARG A 97 -24.63 9.06 -31.98
N LYS A 98 -24.28 9.82 -30.95
CA LYS A 98 -23.07 10.67 -30.93
C LYS A 98 -21.79 9.87 -31.16
N TYR A 99 -21.79 8.60 -30.72
CA TYR A 99 -20.68 7.68 -30.84
C TYR A 99 -20.77 6.79 -32.10
N GLY A 100 -21.80 6.99 -32.95
CA GLY A 100 -21.93 6.33 -34.25
C GLY A 100 -22.75 5.04 -34.23
N PHE A 101 -23.52 4.80 -33.19
CA PHE A 101 -24.39 3.63 -33.07
C PHE A 101 -25.85 4.04 -32.89
N ASN A 102 -26.77 3.36 -33.57
CA ASN A 102 -28.20 3.62 -33.40
C ASN A 102 -28.80 2.75 -32.28
N THR A 103 -28.24 1.58 -32.04
CA THR A 103 -28.71 0.63 -31.02
C THR A 103 -27.55 0.00 -30.26
N ALA A 104 -27.84 -0.59 -29.10
CA ALA A 104 -26.86 -1.34 -28.32
C ALA A 104 -26.34 -2.59 -29.05
N GLU A 105 -27.22 -3.22 -29.90
CA GLU A 105 -26.82 -4.39 -30.71
C GLU A 105 -25.79 -4.01 -31.79
N GLU A 106 -25.89 -2.79 -32.37
CA GLU A 106 -24.87 -2.31 -33.31
C GLU A 106 -23.51 -2.12 -32.61
N LEU A 107 -23.52 -1.59 -31.39
CA LEU A 107 -22.33 -1.46 -30.56
C LEU A 107 -21.71 -2.83 -30.24
N ASP A 108 -22.53 -3.78 -29.81
CA ASP A 108 -22.07 -5.14 -29.46
C ASP A 108 -21.42 -5.84 -30.66
N LYS A 109 -22.09 -5.83 -31.83
CA LYS A 109 -21.54 -6.35 -33.08
C LYS A 109 -20.21 -5.67 -33.47
N TYR A 110 -20.08 -4.39 -33.20
CA TYR A 110 -18.85 -3.67 -33.50
C TYR A 110 -17.70 -4.06 -32.56
N VAL A 111 -18.01 -4.30 -31.28
CA VAL A 111 -17.04 -4.84 -30.29
C VAL A 111 -16.60 -6.25 -30.72
N ASP A 112 -17.50 -7.12 -31.12
CA ASP A 112 -17.17 -8.46 -31.64
C ASP A 112 -16.29 -8.39 -32.89
N PHE A 113 -16.60 -7.50 -33.83
CA PHE A 113 -15.80 -7.25 -35.00
C PHE A 113 -14.37 -6.79 -34.63
N LEU A 114 -14.23 -5.82 -33.74
CA LEU A 114 -12.90 -5.35 -33.29
C LEU A 114 -12.11 -6.43 -32.54
N THR A 115 -12.82 -7.33 -31.87
CA THR A 115 -12.19 -8.50 -31.21
C THR A 115 -11.65 -9.48 -32.26
N SER A 116 -12.41 -9.75 -33.33
CA SER A 116 -11.95 -10.62 -34.44
C SER A 116 -10.76 -10.02 -35.20
N GLU A 117 -10.68 -8.70 -35.30
CA GLU A 117 -9.55 -7.97 -35.89
C GLU A 117 -8.33 -7.84 -34.95
N GLY A 118 -8.41 -8.36 -33.73
CA GLY A 118 -7.35 -8.28 -32.74
C GLY A 118 -7.09 -6.88 -32.18
N VAL A 119 -8.02 -5.94 -32.36
CA VAL A 119 -7.95 -4.58 -31.78
C VAL A 119 -8.34 -4.59 -30.32
N LEU A 120 -9.27 -5.47 -29.95
CA LEU A 120 -9.69 -5.69 -28.58
C LEU A 120 -9.34 -7.12 -28.15
N THR A 121 -9.01 -7.27 -26.87
CA THR A 121 -8.81 -8.57 -26.21
C THR A 121 -9.86 -8.74 -25.12
N ARG A 122 -10.46 -9.93 -25.07
CA ARG A 122 -11.45 -10.28 -24.04
C ARG A 122 -10.77 -11.00 -22.88
N SER A 123 -11.00 -10.54 -21.65
CA SER A 123 -10.57 -11.23 -20.44
C SER A 123 -11.38 -12.50 -20.17
N LEU A 124 -10.90 -13.35 -19.29
CA LEU A 124 -11.64 -14.54 -18.82
C LEU A 124 -12.97 -14.19 -18.14
N ARG A 125 -13.10 -12.97 -17.62
CA ARG A 125 -14.31 -12.46 -16.97
C ARG A 125 -15.26 -11.72 -17.91
N GLY A 126 -14.96 -11.69 -19.20
CA GLY A 126 -15.85 -11.13 -20.21
C GLY A 126 -15.66 -9.65 -20.51
N GLN A 127 -14.77 -8.95 -19.81
CA GLN A 127 -14.42 -7.56 -20.11
C GLN A 127 -13.51 -7.48 -21.34
N TRP A 128 -13.66 -6.43 -22.14
CA TRP A 128 -12.76 -6.10 -23.24
C TRP A 128 -11.77 -5.03 -22.85
N PHE A 129 -10.56 -5.15 -23.39
CA PHE A 129 -9.45 -4.21 -23.26
C PHE A 129 -8.93 -3.83 -24.64
N VAL A 130 -8.44 -2.60 -24.79
CA VAL A 130 -7.81 -2.14 -26.03
C VAL A 130 -6.40 -2.69 -26.11
N ASN A 131 -6.08 -3.44 -27.15
CA ASN A 131 -4.74 -4.01 -27.33
C ASN A 131 -3.67 -2.92 -27.49
N GLY A 132 -2.56 -3.10 -26.80
CA GLY A 132 -1.41 -2.19 -26.82
C GLY A 132 -1.54 -0.95 -25.94
N GLU A 133 -2.65 -0.78 -25.20
CA GLU A 133 -2.75 0.23 -24.14
C GLU A 133 -2.28 -0.38 -22.81
N GLU A 134 -1.62 0.43 -21.95
CA GLU A 134 -1.27 0.03 -20.59
C GLU A 134 -2.53 0.01 -19.74
N SER A 135 -2.68 -1.04 -18.92
CA SER A 135 -3.79 -1.15 -17.99
C SER A 135 -3.69 -0.11 -16.87
N VAL A 136 -4.83 0.43 -16.50
CA VAL A 136 -4.99 1.37 -15.37
C VAL A 136 -5.57 0.61 -14.18
N TYR A 137 -4.92 0.73 -13.02
CA TYR A 137 -5.32 0.00 -11.81
C TYR A 137 -5.98 0.93 -10.80
N ALA A 138 -7.02 0.45 -10.14
CA ALA A 138 -7.76 1.21 -9.14
C ALA A 138 -6.88 1.74 -7.99
N ILE A 139 -5.89 0.93 -7.55
CA ILE A 139 -4.96 1.32 -6.49
C ILE A 139 -4.01 2.45 -6.89
N ASP A 140 -3.81 2.66 -8.20
CA ASP A 140 -2.90 3.69 -8.74
C ASP A 140 -3.61 5.02 -8.98
N VAL A 141 -4.94 5.06 -8.85
CA VAL A 141 -5.72 6.29 -9.03
C VAL A 141 -5.31 7.31 -7.99
N ASP A 142 -4.87 8.47 -8.46
CA ASP A 142 -4.41 9.57 -7.62
C ASP A 142 -5.57 10.50 -7.22
N GLY A 143 -6.08 10.28 -6.01
CA GLY A 143 -7.13 11.12 -5.41
C GLY A 143 -6.62 12.38 -4.71
N ARG A 144 -5.32 12.70 -4.79
CA ARG A 144 -4.72 13.85 -4.11
C ARG A 144 -5.22 15.16 -4.73
N LYS A 145 -5.29 16.20 -3.89
CA LYS A 145 -5.54 17.57 -4.35
C LYS A 145 -4.27 18.14 -4.99
N LEU A 146 -4.47 19.09 -5.92
CA LEU A 146 -3.34 19.82 -6.49
C LEU A 146 -2.51 20.48 -5.38
N GLY A 147 -1.19 20.27 -5.42
CA GLY A 147 -0.26 20.79 -4.40
C GLY A 147 -0.06 19.89 -3.18
N ASP A 148 -0.71 18.73 -3.11
CA ASP A 148 -0.43 17.72 -2.07
C ASP A 148 0.87 16.97 -2.41
N ASN A 149 1.94 17.28 -1.68
CA ASN A 149 3.27 16.72 -1.90
C ASN A 149 3.50 15.36 -1.19
N LEU A 150 2.59 14.93 -0.31
CA LEU A 150 2.73 13.62 0.32
C LEU A 150 2.34 12.52 -0.68
N PRO A 151 3.20 11.55 -0.98
CA PRO A 151 2.87 10.47 -1.91
C PRO A 151 1.66 9.66 -1.43
N LEU A 152 1.04 8.90 -2.34
CA LEU A 152 0.03 7.92 -1.95
C LEU A 152 0.63 6.94 -0.94
N LYS A 153 -0.15 6.53 0.05
CA LYS A 153 0.30 5.65 1.15
C LYS A 153 0.99 4.39 0.63
N ILE A 154 0.46 3.80 -0.44
CA ILE A 154 1.02 2.59 -1.06
C ILE A 154 2.34 2.86 -1.80
N LYS A 155 2.58 4.10 -2.21
CA LYS A 155 3.79 4.53 -2.95
C LYS A 155 4.81 5.25 -2.06
N ASP A 156 4.54 5.40 -0.77
CA ASP A 156 5.46 6.06 0.16
C ASP A 156 6.62 5.14 0.54
N PRO A 157 7.87 5.46 0.14
CA PRO A 157 9.02 4.59 0.38
C PRO A 157 9.37 4.46 1.86
N ILE A 158 9.04 5.46 2.70
CA ILE A 158 9.29 5.42 4.15
C ILE A 158 8.30 4.46 4.82
N LEU A 159 7.03 4.50 4.42
CA LEU A 159 6.04 3.54 4.90
C LEU A 159 6.34 2.12 4.41
N ALA A 160 6.83 1.96 3.18
CA ALA A 160 7.27 0.66 2.65
C ALA A 160 8.47 0.11 3.46
N LEU A 161 9.46 0.95 3.76
CA LEU A 161 10.60 0.58 4.62
C LEU A 161 10.13 0.11 6.01
N HIS A 162 9.16 0.84 6.60
CA HIS A 162 8.54 0.43 7.86
C HIS A 162 7.86 -0.94 7.74
N ALA A 163 6.97 -1.11 6.75
CA ALA A 163 6.12 -2.29 6.62
C ALA A 163 6.92 -3.58 6.31
N HIS A 164 7.95 -3.48 5.47
CA HIS A 164 8.68 -4.66 5.01
C HIS A 164 9.92 -4.97 5.84
N GLN A 165 10.66 -3.95 6.29
CA GLN A 165 11.95 -4.17 6.94
C GLN A 165 11.85 -4.01 8.46
N PHE A 166 11.33 -2.87 8.93
CA PHE A 166 11.29 -2.62 10.36
C PHE A 166 10.31 -3.53 11.10
N GLN A 167 9.14 -3.80 10.54
CA GLN A 167 8.18 -4.72 11.18
C GLN A 167 8.73 -6.15 11.30
N ALA A 168 9.54 -6.60 10.32
CA ALA A 168 10.24 -7.89 10.41
C ALA A 168 11.27 -7.87 11.56
N ALA A 169 12.06 -6.79 11.68
CA ALA A 169 12.98 -6.63 12.81
C ALA A 169 12.24 -6.65 14.16
N ASP A 170 11.14 -5.92 14.29
CA ASP A 170 10.37 -5.83 15.53
C ASP A 170 9.71 -7.17 15.90
N LEU A 171 9.18 -7.91 14.93
CA LEU A 171 8.64 -9.26 15.15
C LEU A 171 9.72 -10.21 15.69
N MET A 172 10.91 -10.20 15.08
CA MET A 172 12.02 -11.06 15.52
C MET A 172 12.51 -10.67 16.91
N ARG A 173 12.62 -9.38 17.20
CA ARG A 173 12.98 -8.86 18.54
C ARG A 173 11.96 -9.30 19.60
N LYS A 174 10.67 -9.18 19.30
CA LYS A 174 9.60 -9.62 20.22
C LYS A 174 9.67 -11.11 20.52
N ASN A 175 9.93 -11.95 19.51
CA ASN A 175 10.09 -13.39 19.70
C ASN A 175 11.36 -13.75 20.48
N TYR A 176 12.47 -13.05 20.21
CA TYR A 176 13.69 -13.18 21.00
C TYR A 176 13.44 -12.85 22.48
N LYS A 177 12.80 -11.70 22.76
CA LYS A 177 12.46 -11.28 24.12
C LYS A 177 11.61 -12.34 24.86
N LYS A 178 10.60 -12.91 24.20
CA LYS A 178 9.77 -13.96 24.79
C LYS A 178 10.58 -15.19 25.24
N ILE A 179 11.69 -15.49 24.54
CA ILE A 179 12.57 -16.61 24.94
C ILE A 179 13.44 -16.19 26.12
N LEU A 180 13.96 -14.96 26.13
CA LEU A 180 14.73 -14.44 27.28
C LEU A 180 13.86 -14.39 28.55
N ASP A 181 12.62 -13.90 28.47
CA ASP A 181 11.68 -13.87 29.59
C ASP A 181 11.39 -15.29 30.15
N LYS A 182 11.48 -16.33 29.30
CA LYS A 182 11.40 -17.75 29.76
C LYS A 182 12.68 -18.21 30.44
N LEU A 183 13.84 -17.83 29.92
CA LEU A 183 15.12 -18.14 30.52
C LEU A 183 15.21 -17.56 31.93
N GLU A 184 14.84 -16.29 32.10
CA GLU A 184 14.81 -15.60 33.41
C GLU A 184 13.90 -16.30 34.42
N ARG A 185 12.79 -16.88 33.99
CA ARG A 185 11.83 -17.57 34.87
C ARG A 185 12.21 -19.00 35.22
N HIS A 186 12.90 -19.69 34.33
CA HIS A 186 13.13 -21.13 34.44
C HIS A 186 14.61 -21.54 34.57
N ASP A 187 15.52 -20.54 34.48
CA ASP A 187 16.98 -20.66 34.54
C ASP A 187 17.62 -21.63 33.52
N HIS A 188 16.79 -22.21 32.61
CA HIS A 188 17.30 -23.07 31.54
C HIS A 188 16.42 -22.98 30.28
N LEU A 189 17.04 -23.27 29.15
CA LEU A 189 16.35 -23.46 27.87
C LEU A 189 16.71 -24.81 27.27
N SER A 190 15.73 -25.47 26.66
CA SER A 190 15.99 -26.61 25.80
C SER A 190 16.87 -26.23 24.62
N LEU A 191 17.56 -27.22 24.02
CA LEU A 191 18.43 -26.98 22.86
C LEU A 191 17.68 -26.29 21.72
N ASN A 192 16.46 -26.73 21.42
CA ASN A 192 15.64 -26.11 20.37
C ASN A 192 15.35 -24.62 20.67
N LYS A 193 15.06 -24.28 21.93
CA LYS A 193 14.83 -22.89 22.32
C LYS A 193 16.09 -22.03 22.26
N LYS A 194 17.27 -22.59 22.50
CA LYS A 194 18.55 -21.90 22.30
C LYS A 194 18.79 -21.63 20.80
N ILE A 195 18.47 -22.59 19.93
CA ILE A 195 18.53 -22.43 18.48
C ILE A 195 17.56 -21.33 18.02
N ASP A 196 16.27 -21.40 18.44
CA ASP A 196 15.26 -20.38 18.12
C ASP A 196 15.73 -18.98 18.54
N ALA A 197 16.27 -18.83 19.76
CA ALA A 197 16.80 -17.57 20.26
C ALA A 197 17.93 -17.03 19.37
N GLY A 198 18.84 -17.89 18.94
CA GLY A 198 19.92 -17.52 18.02
C GLY A 198 19.40 -17.06 16.65
N ILE A 199 18.38 -17.72 16.11
CA ILE A 199 17.74 -17.35 14.85
C ILE A 199 17.05 -15.98 15.00
N TYR A 200 16.20 -15.81 16.03
CA TYR A 200 15.47 -14.56 16.23
C TYR A 200 16.41 -13.36 16.46
N LEU A 201 17.46 -13.55 17.28
CA LEU A 201 18.47 -12.51 17.52
C LEU A 201 19.20 -12.11 16.24
N SER A 202 19.69 -13.10 15.50
CA SER A 202 20.46 -12.85 14.27
C SER A 202 19.58 -12.19 13.20
N THR A 203 18.35 -12.63 13.06
CA THR A 203 17.40 -12.08 12.08
C THR A 203 16.95 -10.67 12.47
N TRP A 204 16.70 -10.42 13.77
CA TRP A 204 16.41 -9.07 14.26
C TRP A 204 17.51 -8.08 13.91
N LEU A 205 18.75 -8.39 14.28
CA LEU A 205 19.90 -7.52 14.00
C LEU A 205 20.13 -7.33 12.50
N GLY A 206 19.92 -8.39 11.71
CA GLY A 206 20.01 -8.31 10.26
C GLY A 206 18.99 -7.35 9.65
N PHE A 207 17.71 -7.47 10.01
CA PHE A 207 16.65 -6.56 9.53
C PHE A 207 16.80 -5.14 10.09
N LEU A 208 17.28 -4.99 11.33
CA LEU A 208 17.59 -3.67 11.88
C LEU A 208 18.66 -2.96 11.03
N ARG A 209 19.70 -3.70 10.60
CA ARG A 209 20.72 -3.15 9.69
C ARG A 209 20.11 -2.73 8.35
N VAL A 210 19.29 -3.59 7.72
CA VAL A 210 18.64 -3.27 6.44
C VAL A 210 17.74 -2.04 6.58
N THR A 211 17.03 -1.92 7.70
CA THR A 211 16.23 -0.73 7.98
C THR A 211 17.10 0.53 8.02
N CYS A 212 18.23 0.51 8.73
CA CYS A 212 19.16 1.66 8.78
C CYS A 212 19.82 1.97 7.43
N GLU A 213 20.11 0.95 6.61
CA GLU A 213 20.54 1.15 5.22
C GLU A 213 19.49 1.90 4.41
N GLY A 214 18.20 1.56 4.60
CA GLY A 214 17.09 2.26 3.98
C GLY A 214 17.03 3.74 4.33
N PHE A 215 17.34 4.14 5.56
CA PHE A 215 17.40 5.55 5.94
C PHE A 215 18.39 6.35 5.07
N SER A 216 19.55 5.78 4.80
CA SER A 216 20.58 6.41 3.97
C SER A 216 20.25 6.33 2.48
N THR A 217 19.80 5.16 2.00
CA THR A 217 19.53 4.91 0.57
C THR A 217 18.37 5.75 0.05
N LEU A 218 17.32 5.90 0.86
CA LEU A 218 16.17 6.75 0.52
C LEU A 218 16.46 8.24 0.70
N GLY A 219 17.54 8.61 1.37
CA GLY A 219 17.81 10.00 1.68
C GLY A 219 16.72 10.62 2.54
N ILE A 220 16.25 9.89 3.58
CA ILE A 220 15.05 10.26 4.37
C ILE A 220 15.13 11.70 4.89
N ARG A 221 16.30 12.17 5.34
CA ARG A 221 16.46 13.55 5.83
C ARG A 221 16.08 14.58 4.76
N ARG A 222 16.53 14.38 3.52
CA ARG A 222 16.19 15.25 2.39
C ARG A 222 14.70 15.16 2.07
N LEU A 223 14.15 13.95 2.03
CA LEU A 223 12.71 13.78 1.81
C LEU A 223 11.89 14.57 2.83
N LEU A 224 12.21 14.50 4.12
CA LEU A 224 11.51 15.21 5.19
C LEU A 224 11.62 16.74 5.07
N GLN A 225 12.76 17.24 4.60
CA GLN A 225 13.02 18.69 4.53
C GLN A 225 12.51 19.35 3.26
N GLU A 226 12.57 18.65 2.12
CA GLU A 226 12.39 19.25 0.79
C GLU A 226 11.16 18.70 0.04
N GLU A 227 10.79 17.45 0.29
CA GLU A 227 9.81 16.74 -0.52
C GLU A 227 8.54 16.33 0.25
N ARG A 228 8.42 16.70 1.51
CA ARG A 228 7.27 16.41 2.37
C ARG A 228 6.60 17.71 2.84
N PRO A 229 5.31 17.65 3.23
CA PRO A 229 4.64 18.80 3.86
C PRO A 229 5.38 19.30 5.10
N GLU A 230 5.16 20.58 5.44
CA GLU A 230 5.92 21.29 6.49
C GLU A 230 5.95 20.57 7.85
N GLY A 231 4.84 19.96 8.29
CA GLY A 231 4.76 19.23 9.57
C GLY A 231 5.77 18.09 9.69
N PHE A 232 6.21 17.50 8.55
CA PHE A 232 7.19 16.42 8.57
C PHE A 232 8.59 16.85 8.97
N LYS A 233 8.89 18.15 9.00
CA LYS A 233 10.18 18.69 9.49
C LYS A 233 10.40 18.40 10.96
N GLU A 234 9.34 18.25 11.77
CA GLU A 234 9.43 17.88 13.17
C GLU A 234 10.02 16.46 13.38
N VAL A 235 9.94 15.61 12.36
CA VAL A 235 10.48 14.24 12.40
C VAL A 235 12.00 14.19 12.13
N VAL A 236 12.60 15.30 11.64
CA VAL A 236 14.03 15.37 11.29
C VAL A 236 14.93 15.14 12.52
N GLU A 237 14.57 15.68 13.68
CA GLU A 237 15.35 15.44 14.90
C GLU A 237 15.44 13.96 15.25
N GLN A 238 14.34 13.23 15.12
CA GLN A 238 14.31 11.79 15.41
C GLN A 238 15.13 10.99 14.39
N HIS A 239 15.08 11.39 13.10
CA HIS A 239 15.97 10.85 12.08
C HIS A 239 17.44 11.04 12.47
N ASP A 240 17.83 12.24 12.90
CA ASP A 240 19.22 12.55 13.23
C ASP A 240 19.70 11.78 14.48
N VAL A 241 18.82 11.54 15.47
CA VAL A 241 19.10 10.65 16.61
C VAL A 241 19.36 9.21 16.14
N VAL A 242 18.53 8.68 15.27
CA VAL A 242 18.72 7.32 14.70
C VAL A 242 20.07 7.22 13.99
N MET A 243 20.40 8.18 13.13
CA MET A 243 21.64 8.15 12.36
C MET A 243 22.89 8.34 13.24
N LYS A 244 22.80 9.13 14.31
CA LYS A 244 23.87 9.28 15.31
C LYS A 244 24.13 7.97 16.05
N LEU A 245 23.08 7.28 16.50
CA LEU A 245 23.22 5.98 17.16
C LEU A 245 23.75 4.92 16.19
N GLU A 246 23.20 4.83 14.99
CA GLU A 246 23.63 3.86 13.99
C GLU A 246 25.12 3.97 13.68
N LYS A 247 25.64 5.21 13.58
CA LYS A 247 27.05 5.49 13.27
C LYS A 247 28.02 4.87 14.29
N GLN A 248 27.62 4.65 15.55
CA GLN A 248 28.50 4.14 16.61
C GLN A 248 29.02 2.74 16.31
N HIS A 249 28.16 1.85 15.77
CA HIS A 249 28.49 0.46 15.49
C HIS A 249 28.03 -0.02 14.09
N ARG A 250 27.94 0.92 13.15
CA ARG A 250 27.48 0.68 11.76
C ARG A 250 28.21 -0.48 11.09
N ASP A 251 29.53 -0.45 11.12
CA ASP A 251 30.35 -1.42 10.42
C ASP A 251 30.24 -2.81 11.06
N ALA A 252 30.25 -2.86 12.38
CA ALA A 252 30.07 -4.12 13.10
C ALA A 252 28.70 -4.76 12.80
N LEU A 253 27.63 -3.95 12.77
CA LEU A 253 26.29 -4.44 12.44
C LEU A 253 26.19 -4.86 10.96
N ARG A 254 26.88 -4.17 10.06
CA ARG A 254 26.98 -4.54 8.64
C ARG A 254 27.68 -5.88 8.44
N GLU A 255 28.84 -6.06 9.08
CA GLU A 255 29.58 -7.32 9.03
C GLU A 255 28.78 -8.47 9.63
N PHE A 256 28.11 -8.23 10.76
CA PHE A 256 27.23 -9.20 11.38
C PHE A 256 26.08 -9.63 10.45
N ARG A 257 25.40 -8.67 9.80
CA ARG A 257 24.33 -8.94 8.84
C ARG A 257 24.84 -9.76 7.64
N ASN A 258 25.98 -9.38 7.07
CA ASN A 258 26.57 -10.09 5.96
C ASN A 258 26.91 -11.54 6.34
N ASN A 259 27.48 -11.75 7.52
CA ASN A 259 27.80 -13.09 8.02
C ASN A 259 26.55 -13.92 8.39
N THR A 260 25.40 -13.28 8.60
CA THR A 260 24.14 -13.95 8.92
C THR A 260 23.40 -14.39 7.65
N PHE A 261 23.32 -13.55 6.64
CA PHE A 261 22.51 -13.77 5.43
C PHE A 261 23.29 -14.29 4.22
N HIS A 262 24.61 -14.26 4.28
CA HIS A 262 25.46 -14.87 3.26
C HIS A 262 26.22 -16.05 3.86
N PRO A 263 26.58 -17.10 3.09
CA PRO A 263 27.25 -18.29 3.59
C PRO A 263 28.73 -18.01 3.90
N GLN A 264 28.97 -17.10 4.81
CA GLN A 264 30.31 -16.78 5.30
C GLN A 264 30.57 -17.57 6.60
N ARG A 265 31.68 -18.30 6.64
CA ARG A 265 32.05 -19.16 7.79
C ARG A 265 32.92 -18.45 8.82
N ASN A 266 32.83 -17.13 8.96
CA ASN A 266 33.65 -16.40 9.90
C ASN A 266 32.99 -16.28 11.28
N PHE A 267 33.21 -17.29 12.12
CA PHE A 267 32.72 -17.31 13.50
C PHE A 267 33.26 -16.17 14.37
N ARG A 268 34.39 -15.57 14.00
CA ARG A 268 34.98 -14.45 14.75
C ARG A 268 34.06 -13.23 14.71
N VAL A 269 33.48 -12.91 13.57
CA VAL A 269 32.56 -11.77 13.43
C VAL A 269 31.38 -11.86 14.41
N ARG A 270 30.79 -13.04 14.55
CA ARG A 270 29.69 -13.24 15.53
C ARG A 270 30.18 -13.08 16.95
N ARG A 271 31.31 -13.72 17.32
CA ARG A 271 31.90 -13.60 18.65
C ARG A 271 32.24 -12.16 18.98
N ASP A 272 32.88 -11.44 18.06
CA ASP A 272 33.28 -10.06 18.23
C ASP A 272 32.08 -9.11 18.34
N PHE A 273 30.97 -9.43 17.68
CA PHE A 273 29.74 -8.65 17.82
C PHE A 273 29.10 -8.80 19.21
N PHE A 274 29.15 -10.00 19.78
CA PHE A 274 28.57 -10.29 21.10
C PHE A 274 29.56 -10.10 22.26
N ASP A 275 30.71 -9.52 22.00
CA ASP A 275 31.67 -9.18 23.04
C ASP A 275 31.03 -8.21 24.05
N SER A 276 30.95 -8.65 25.31
CA SER A 276 30.29 -7.92 26.40
C SER A 276 30.95 -6.57 26.71
N GLU A 277 32.25 -6.41 26.43
CA GLU A 277 32.96 -5.17 26.65
C GLU A 277 32.55 -4.05 25.66
N ARG A 278 31.82 -4.39 24.59
CA ARG A 278 31.47 -3.45 23.50
C ARG A 278 30.04 -2.94 23.55
N ASP A 279 29.23 -3.38 24.50
CA ASP A 279 27.83 -2.95 24.74
C ASP A 279 26.91 -2.92 23.51
N ARG A 280 27.22 -3.74 22.49
CA ARG A 280 26.50 -3.68 21.20
C ARG A 280 25.06 -4.18 21.27
N ILE A 281 24.74 -5.06 22.20
CA ILE A 281 23.36 -5.54 22.38
C ILE A 281 22.48 -4.48 23.04
N PRO A 282 22.88 -3.85 24.17
CA PRO A 282 22.15 -2.69 24.72
C PRO A 282 22.00 -1.56 23.69
N TRP A 283 23.07 -1.24 22.95
CA TRP A 283 23.03 -0.27 21.86
C TRP A 283 22.01 -0.65 20.77
N ALA A 284 21.98 -1.91 20.32
CA ALA A 284 21.02 -2.36 19.29
C ALA A 284 19.57 -2.25 19.78
N HIS A 285 19.31 -2.48 21.07
CA HIS A 285 18.00 -2.24 21.67
C HIS A 285 17.62 -0.77 21.66
N GLU A 286 18.54 0.14 21.98
CA GLU A 286 18.29 1.58 21.96
C GLU A 286 18.09 2.07 20.52
N LEU A 287 18.94 1.65 19.58
CA LEU A 287 18.76 1.96 18.15
C LEU A 287 17.39 1.50 17.64
N HIS A 288 17.00 0.27 17.97
CA HIS A 288 15.68 -0.25 17.57
C HIS A 288 14.53 0.61 18.12
N LYS A 289 14.65 1.04 19.38
CA LYS A 289 13.65 1.91 20.04
C LYS A 289 13.55 3.27 19.37
N GLU A 290 14.66 3.91 19.03
CA GLU A 290 14.65 5.19 18.34
C GLU A 290 14.14 5.08 16.90
N VAL A 291 14.45 3.99 16.18
CA VAL A 291 13.84 3.68 14.88
C VAL A 291 12.32 3.50 15.00
N ALA A 292 11.85 2.83 16.06
CA ALA A 292 10.42 2.68 16.33
C ALA A 292 9.73 4.03 16.57
N LYS A 293 10.36 4.92 17.33
CA LYS A 293 9.83 6.28 17.56
C LYS A 293 9.76 7.07 16.25
N PHE A 294 10.81 7.04 15.44
CA PHE A 294 10.83 7.69 14.14
C PHE A 294 9.62 7.24 13.28
N PHE A 295 9.44 5.95 13.09
CA PHE A 295 8.30 5.46 12.28
C PHE A 295 6.95 5.77 12.91
N SER A 296 6.86 5.78 14.24
CA SER A 296 5.63 6.18 14.93
C SER A 296 5.27 7.63 14.63
N SER A 297 6.24 8.55 14.77
CA SER A 297 6.02 9.97 14.49
C SER A 297 5.72 10.22 13.01
N TYR A 298 6.48 9.60 12.10
CA TYR A 298 6.21 9.71 10.67
C TYR A 298 4.79 9.28 10.30
N ARG A 299 4.32 8.17 10.85
CA ARG A 299 2.96 7.67 10.61
C ARG A 299 1.89 8.61 11.21
N ILE A 300 2.14 9.22 12.35
CA ILE A 300 1.24 10.22 12.93
C ILE A 300 1.10 11.42 11.98
N GLU A 301 2.21 11.94 11.47
CA GLU A 301 2.19 13.03 10.49
C GLU A 301 1.44 12.64 9.22
N CYS A 302 1.63 11.40 8.71
CA CYS A 302 0.84 10.89 7.58
C CYS A 302 -0.67 10.88 7.90
N GLU A 303 -1.08 10.34 9.04
CA GLU A 303 -2.51 10.28 9.44
C GLU A 303 -3.12 11.68 9.59
N VAL A 304 -2.39 12.63 10.20
CA VAL A 304 -2.81 14.02 10.31
C VAL A 304 -2.99 14.65 8.92
N HIS A 305 -1.99 14.49 8.07
CA HIS A 305 -2.01 15.01 6.70
C HIS A 305 -3.18 14.41 5.90
N TYR A 306 -3.38 13.09 5.93
CA TYR A 306 -4.49 12.44 5.24
C TYR A 306 -5.84 12.98 5.72
N CYS A 307 -5.99 13.21 7.02
CA CYS A 307 -7.22 13.79 7.59
C CYS A 307 -7.46 15.21 7.06
N VAL A 308 -6.44 16.07 7.11
CA VAL A 308 -6.52 17.49 6.68
C VAL A 308 -6.77 17.61 5.17
N GLN A 309 -6.15 16.75 4.35
CA GLN A 309 -6.29 16.77 2.90
C GLN A 309 -7.54 16.03 2.38
N GLY A 310 -8.34 15.43 3.28
CA GLY A 310 -9.52 14.64 2.89
C GLY A 310 -9.20 13.31 2.25
N ARG A 311 -7.99 12.75 2.46
CA ARG A 311 -7.53 11.43 1.97
C ARG A 311 -8.03 10.31 2.89
N LEU A 312 -9.34 10.24 3.06
CA LEU A 312 -9.97 9.42 4.10
C LEU A 312 -9.81 7.91 3.89
N SER A 313 -9.59 7.45 2.65
CA SER A 313 -9.34 6.05 2.33
C SER A 313 -7.98 5.54 2.83
N GLU A 314 -7.03 6.46 3.06
CA GLU A 314 -5.68 6.13 3.51
C GLU A 314 -5.52 6.12 5.03
N LEU A 315 -6.56 6.53 5.79
CA LEU A 315 -6.57 6.55 7.25
C LEU A 315 -6.62 5.15 7.87
N ASP A 316 -5.64 4.80 8.71
CA ASP A 316 -5.66 3.55 9.49
C ASP A 316 -6.68 3.59 10.65
N THR A 317 -6.95 4.76 11.20
CA THR A 317 -7.82 4.94 12.37
C THR A 317 -9.29 4.58 12.09
N ARG A 318 -9.79 4.81 10.88
CA ARG A 318 -11.14 4.39 10.47
C ARG A 318 -11.27 2.87 10.40
N GLN A 319 -10.29 2.17 9.85
CA GLN A 319 -10.29 0.71 9.72
C GLN A 319 -10.30 0.01 11.08
N ASN A 320 -9.55 0.53 12.06
CA ASN A 320 -9.52 -0.01 13.42
C ASN A 320 -10.84 0.21 14.20
N ARG A 321 -11.58 1.29 13.93
CA ARG A 321 -12.90 1.53 14.55
C ARG A 321 -13.96 0.57 14.04
N VAL A 322 -13.96 0.25 12.74
CA VAL A 322 -14.89 -0.72 12.15
C VAL A 322 -14.60 -2.13 12.68
N ARG A 323 -13.34 -2.55 12.76
CA ARG A 323 -12.94 -3.84 13.34
C ARG A 323 -13.32 -3.97 14.82
N ARG A 324 -13.13 -2.92 15.65
CA ARG A 324 -13.50 -2.94 17.10
C ARG A 324 -15.01 -3.01 17.33
N ARG A 325 -15.83 -2.44 16.45
CA ARG A 325 -17.31 -2.53 16.57
C ARG A 325 -17.85 -3.91 16.20
N LYS A 326 -17.10 -4.74 15.48
CA LYS A 326 -17.52 -6.09 15.07
C LYS A 326 -17.00 -7.22 15.97
N GLN A 327 -16.10 -6.95 16.91
CA GLN A 327 -15.75 -7.94 17.95
C GLN A 327 -16.87 -7.96 19.00
N PRO A 328 -17.63 -9.05 19.16
CA PRO A 328 -18.55 -9.18 20.27
C PRO A 328 -17.74 -9.10 21.56
N MET A 329 -18.23 -8.30 22.52
CA MET A 329 -17.68 -8.30 23.87
C MET A 329 -17.84 -9.71 24.42
N SER A 330 -16.72 -10.46 24.46
CA SER A 330 -16.61 -11.76 25.12
C SER A 330 -16.47 -11.56 26.61
#